data_aeb5e5bd75d2e79a4865808729612be9
#
_entry.id   aeb5e5bd75d2e79a4865808729612be9
#
_cell.length_a   1.000
_cell.length_b   1.000
_cell.length_c   1.000
_cell.angle_alpha   90.00
_cell.angle_beta   90.00
_cell.angle_gamma   90.00
#
_symmetry.space_group_name_H-M   'P 1'
#
loop_
_entity.id
_entity.type
_entity.pdbx_description
1 polymer ?
#
loop_
_entity_poly.entity_id
_entity_poly.type
_entity_poly.pdbx_seq_one_letter_code
_entity_poly.pdbx_strand_id
1 'polypeptide(L)'
;MIFSADFPGGYGGKDLWISEYDKREDSWLSPNNLGADINTDGDEMFPYLSENNTLYFSSNGYIGLGGLDVFKAESTGDKTWGNAENLQYPINSPEHDFGIIFERGSDKRGYITSSRVDLGGKGKDDLYNFNLPEIQFSLSVFVSNKETNEQIPGVTIKVTGIDTSTA
;
A
#
# COMPACT_ATOMS: atom_id res chain seq x y z
N MET A 1 -0.70 -5.20 18.83
CA MET A 1 0.28 -5.88 17.94
C MET A 1 -0.48 -6.56 16.82
N ILE A 2 -0.04 -6.33 15.56
CA ILE A 2 -0.55 -7.09 14.40
C ILE A 2 0.52 -8.11 14.02
N PHE A 3 0.13 -9.32 13.66
CA PHE A 3 1.05 -10.41 13.34
C PHE A 3 0.38 -11.44 12.42
N SER A 4 1.18 -12.27 11.75
CA SER A 4 0.72 -13.34 10.88
C SER A 4 0.79 -14.68 11.61
N ALA A 5 -0.26 -15.48 11.51
CA ALA A 5 -0.33 -16.81 12.09
C ALA A 5 -1.35 -17.71 11.36
N ASP A 6 -1.05 -19.00 11.35
CA ASP A 6 -1.98 -20.05 10.93
C ASP A 6 -2.74 -20.58 12.17
N PHE A 7 -3.77 -19.84 12.59
CA PHE A 7 -4.62 -20.23 13.71
C PHE A 7 -5.95 -20.83 13.24
N PRO A 8 -6.52 -21.77 14.01
CA PRO A 8 -7.87 -22.27 13.75
C PRO A 8 -8.89 -21.14 13.69
N GLY A 9 -9.73 -21.15 12.66
CA GLY A 9 -10.74 -20.12 12.43
C GLY A 9 -10.25 -18.96 11.55
N GLY A 10 -9.10 -19.11 10.90
CA GLY A 10 -8.64 -18.24 9.83
C GLY A 10 -9.40 -18.45 8.52
N TYR A 11 -9.03 -17.69 7.51
CA TYR A 11 -9.64 -17.70 6.16
C TYR A 11 -8.87 -18.60 5.19
N GLY A 12 -7.55 -18.72 5.36
CA GLY A 12 -6.70 -19.46 4.44
C GLY A 12 -5.50 -20.14 5.12
N GLY A 13 -4.33 -19.87 4.61
CA GLY A 13 -3.06 -20.32 5.20
C GLY A 13 -2.69 -19.49 6.41
N LYS A 14 -1.78 -18.53 6.24
CA LYS A 14 -1.46 -17.57 7.30
C LYS A 14 -2.32 -16.33 7.15
N ASP A 15 -3.04 -16.01 8.20
CA ASP A 15 -3.85 -14.79 8.29
C ASP A 15 -3.17 -13.72 9.15
N LEU A 16 -3.60 -12.48 8.98
CA LEU A 16 -3.26 -11.39 9.88
C LEU A 16 -4.24 -11.33 11.06
N TRP A 17 -3.64 -11.25 12.23
CA TRP A 17 -4.33 -11.20 13.52
C TRP A 17 -3.89 -9.97 14.30
N ILE A 18 -4.77 -9.44 15.14
CA ILE A 18 -4.47 -8.36 16.07
C ILE A 18 -4.67 -8.81 17.51
N SER A 19 -3.71 -8.50 18.38
CA SER A 19 -3.84 -8.68 19.82
C SER A 19 -3.49 -7.41 20.56
N GLU A 20 -4.17 -7.17 21.67
CA GLU A 20 -3.94 -6.03 22.57
C GLU A 20 -3.19 -6.49 23.81
N TYR A 21 -2.37 -5.60 24.34
CA TYR A 21 -1.68 -5.84 25.59
C TYR A 21 -2.47 -5.22 26.75
N ASP A 22 -2.91 -6.05 27.67
CA ASP A 22 -3.54 -5.59 28.91
C ASP A 22 -2.46 -5.25 29.94
N LYS A 23 -2.30 -3.96 30.19
CA LYS A 23 -1.31 -3.46 31.17
C LYS A 23 -1.63 -3.83 32.62
N ARG A 24 -2.89 -4.15 32.93
CA ARG A 24 -3.28 -4.49 34.29
C ARG A 24 -2.94 -5.94 34.61
N GLU A 25 -3.23 -6.81 33.64
CA GLU A 25 -2.96 -8.25 33.76
C GLU A 25 -1.56 -8.62 33.27
N ASP A 26 -0.76 -7.65 32.77
CA ASP A 26 0.58 -7.84 32.20
C ASP A 26 0.62 -8.97 31.16
N SER A 27 -0.38 -9.00 30.30
CA SER A 27 -0.59 -10.10 29.34
C SER A 27 -1.18 -9.65 28.01
N TRP A 28 -0.98 -10.44 26.96
CA TRP A 28 -1.65 -10.25 25.67
C TRP A 28 -3.04 -10.88 25.71
N LEU A 29 -4.02 -10.13 25.25
CA LEU A 29 -5.38 -10.63 25.06
C LEU A 29 -5.44 -11.65 23.90
N SER A 30 -6.51 -12.44 23.88
CA SER A 30 -6.75 -13.36 22.77
C SER A 30 -6.76 -12.62 21.45
N PRO A 31 -6.05 -13.12 20.42
CA PRO A 31 -6.01 -12.47 19.11
C PRO A 31 -7.36 -12.52 18.41
N ASN A 32 -7.65 -11.45 17.67
CA ASN A 32 -8.79 -11.38 16.77
C ASN A 32 -8.27 -11.39 15.32
N ASN A 33 -8.92 -12.18 14.45
CA ASN A 33 -8.64 -12.19 13.03
C ASN A 33 -9.06 -10.84 12.40
N LEU A 34 -8.28 -10.30 11.46
CA LEU A 34 -8.59 -9.02 10.81
C LEU A 34 -9.77 -9.08 9.82
N GLY A 35 -10.28 -10.29 9.55
CA GLY A 35 -11.48 -10.48 8.72
C GLY A 35 -11.20 -10.57 7.21
N ALA A 36 -12.27 -10.81 6.45
CA ALA A 36 -12.21 -11.09 5.01
C ALA A 36 -11.88 -9.88 4.13
N ASP A 37 -11.90 -8.66 4.67
CA ASP A 37 -11.47 -7.46 3.95
C ASP A 37 -9.92 -7.41 3.81
N ILE A 38 -9.22 -8.18 4.69
CA ILE A 38 -7.76 -8.24 4.75
C ILE A 38 -7.24 -9.64 4.46
N ASN A 39 -7.88 -10.68 5.00
CA ASN A 39 -7.41 -12.06 4.87
C ASN A 39 -8.14 -12.78 3.74
N THR A 40 -7.41 -13.66 3.06
CA THR A 40 -7.88 -14.43 1.89
C THR A 40 -7.75 -15.93 2.15
N ASP A 41 -7.96 -16.74 1.13
CA ASP A 41 -7.66 -18.18 1.15
C ASP A 41 -6.16 -18.49 0.97
N GLY A 42 -5.33 -17.46 0.74
CA GLY A 42 -3.88 -17.54 0.63
C GLY A 42 -3.15 -17.33 1.97
N ASP A 43 -1.96 -16.76 1.88
CA ASP A 43 -1.14 -16.34 3.01
C ASP A 43 -1.05 -14.82 3.06
N GLU A 44 -1.37 -14.21 4.20
CA GLU A 44 -1.11 -12.81 4.52
C GLU A 44 0.01 -12.71 5.54
N MET A 45 1.10 -12.02 5.16
CA MET A 45 2.35 -11.99 5.93
C MET A 45 2.97 -10.60 6.01
N PHE A 46 3.98 -10.45 6.87
CA PHE A 46 4.81 -9.25 7.00
C PHE A 46 4.01 -7.96 7.24
N PRO A 47 3.10 -7.91 8.24
CA PRO A 47 2.34 -6.70 8.50
C PRO A 47 3.22 -5.56 8.98
N TYR A 48 3.00 -4.37 8.45
CA TYR A 48 3.58 -3.11 8.88
C TYR A 48 2.48 -2.05 9.04
N LEU A 49 2.38 -1.46 10.21
CA LEU A 49 1.44 -0.37 10.47
C LEU A 49 2.19 0.95 10.43
N SER A 50 1.82 1.82 9.51
CA SER A 50 2.43 3.14 9.35
C SER A 50 1.96 4.14 10.43
N GLU A 51 2.63 5.30 10.50
CA GLU A 51 2.30 6.35 11.48
C GLU A 51 0.88 6.92 11.30
N ASN A 52 0.32 6.87 10.10
CA ASN A 52 -1.05 7.28 9.77
C ASN A 52 -2.08 6.14 9.84
N ASN A 53 -1.73 5.01 10.46
CA ASN A 53 -2.56 3.81 10.61
C ASN A 53 -2.91 3.08 9.29
N THR A 54 -2.23 3.34 8.19
CA THR A 54 -2.34 2.49 7.01
C THR A 54 -1.63 1.16 7.29
N LEU A 55 -2.32 0.06 7.09
CA LEU A 55 -1.77 -1.29 7.20
C LEU A 55 -1.17 -1.71 5.87
N TYR A 56 0.10 -2.09 5.87
CA TYR A 56 0.79 -2.71 4.74
C TYR A 56 1.06 -4.18 5.08
N PHE A 57 0.93 -5.04 4.10
CA PHE A 57 1.19 -6.48 4.26
C PHE A 57 1.47 -7.11 2.90
N SER A 58 1.96 -8.34 2.90
CA SER A 58 2.19 -9.09 1.67
C SER A 58 1.26 -10.28 1.61
N SER A 59 0.70 -10.54 0.43
CA SER A 59 -0.23 -11.64 0.20
C SER A 59 0.00 -12.33 -1.14
N ASN A 60 -0.31 -13.62 -1.19
CA ASN A 60 -0.41 -14.42 -2.41
C ASN A 60 -1.84 -14.85 -2.74
N GLY A 61 -2.83 -14.43 -1.94
CA GLY A 61 -4.23 -14.76 -2.14
C GLY A 61 -5.00 -13.73 -2.97
N TYR A 62 -4.52 -12.49 -3.05
CA TYR A 62 -5.08 -11.46 -3.92
C TYR A 62 -4.51 -11.54 -5.35
N ILE A 63 -5.24 -10.95 -6.30
CA ILE A 63 -4.72 -10.74 -7.66
C ILE A 63 -3.54 -9.78 -7.60
N GLY A 64 -2.38 -10.25 -8.01
CA GLY A 64 -1.12 -9.53 -7.98
C GLY A 64 -0.34 -9.61 -9.28
N LEU A 65 0.93 -9.21 -9.24
CA LEU A 65 1.86 -9.29 -10.36
C LEU A 65 2.72 -10.55 -10.28
N GLY A 66 2.99 -11.02 -9.05
CA GLY A 66 3.92 -12.10 -8.78
C GLY A 66 3.42 -13.15 -7.80
N GLY A 67 4.33 -13.64 -6.96
CA GLY A 67 4.01 -14.60 -5.92
C GLY A 67 3.43 -13.92 -4.68
N LEU A 68 4.30 -13.39 -3.83
CA LEU A 68 3.89 -12.45 -2.77
C LEU A 68 3.94 -11.04 -3.35
N ASP A 69 2.85 -10.31 -3.23
CA ASP A 69 2.76 -8.89 -3.56
C ASP A 69 2.44 -8.07 -2.31
N VAL A 70 2.89 -6.83 -2.27
CA VAL A 70 2.58 -5.89 -1.20
C VAL A 70 1.26 -5.18 -1.47
N PHE A 71 0.42 -5.18 -0.45
CA PHE A 71 -0.87 -4.49 -0.41
C PHE A 71 -0.88 -3.45 0.70
N LYS A 72 -1.77 -2.47 0.59
CA LYS A 72 -2.11 -1.54 1.65
C LYS A 72 -3.62 -1.57 1.92
N ALA A 73 -4.00 -1.27 3.15
CA ALA A 73 -5.38 -1.03 3.53
C ALA A 73 -5.46 0.21 4.41
N GLU A 74 -6.31 1.14 4.03
CA GLU A 74 -6.50 2.40 4.77
C GLU A 74 -7.35 2.14 6.03
N SER A 75 -7.03 2.86 7.11
CA SER A 75 -7.82 2.77 8.34
C SER A 75 -9.22 3.33 8.13
N THR A 76 -10.23 2.56 8.52
CA THR A 76 -11.65 2.96 8.51
C THR A 76 -12.19 3.27 9.89
N GLY A 77 -11.38 3.05 10.94
CA GLY A 77 -11.78 3.29 12.32
C GLY A 77 -10.75 2.75 13.31
N ASP A 78 -11.15 2.58 14.56
CA ASP A 78 -10.26 1.99 15.58
C ASP A 78 -10.02 0.52 15.27
N LYS A 79 -8.78 0.20 14.87
CA LYS A 79 -8.31 -1.16 14.56
C LYS A 79 -9.09 -1.88 13.44
N THR A 80 -9.65 -1.10 12.54
CA THR A 80 -10.34 -1.59 11.35
C THR A 80 -9.75 -0.98 10.09
N TRP A 81 -9.71 -1.75 9.03
CA TRP A 81 -9.17 -1.38 7.74
C TRP A 81 -10.17 -1.72 6.64
N GLY A 82 -10.13 -0.94 5.56
CA GLY A 82 -10.91 -1.18 4.36
C GLY A 82 -10.28 -2.26 3.47
N ASN A 83 -10.80 -2.36 2.25
CA ASN A 83 -10.30 -3.33 1.27
C ASN A 83 -8.82 -3.11 0.97
N ALA A 84 -8.12 -4.23 0.73
CA ALA A 84 -6.73 -4.21 0.33
C ALA A 84 -6.55 -3.70 -1.10
N GLU A 85 -5.56 -2.83 -1.32
CA GLU A 85 -5.15 -2.29 -2.61
C GLU A 85 -3.72 -2.73 -2.92
N ASN A 86 -3.49 -3.30 -4.12
CA ASN A 86 -2.15 -3.67 -4.57
C ASN A 86 -1.30 -2.42 -4.83
N LEU A 87 -0.07 -2.36 -4.32
CA LEU A 87 0.82 -1.21 -4.52
C LEU A 87 1.36 -1.07 -5.94
N GLN A 88 1.15 -2.06 -6.79
CA GLN A 88 1.56 -2.06 -8.19
C GLN A 88 3.08 -1.88 -8.38
N TYR A 89 3.50 -1.88 -9.65
CA TYR A 89 4.85 -1.51 -10.02
C TYR A 89 5.10 -0.02 -9.70
N PRO A 90 6.27 0.40 -9.18
CA PRO A 90 7.52 -0.37 -9.07
C PRO A 90 7.71 -1.12 -7.73
N ILE A 91 6.79 -1.03 -6.80
CA ILE A 91 6.89 -1.75 -5.53
C ILE A 91 6.79 -3.24 -5.77
N ASN A 92 5.72 -3.68 -6.41
CA ASN A 92 5.52 -5.08 -6.78
C ASN A 92 6.14 -5.41 -8.14
N SER A 93 6.57 -6.65 -8.30
CA SER A 93 7.22 -7.22 -9.48
C SER A 93 6.60 -8.60 -9.82
N PRO A 94 6.99 -9.25 -10.93
CA PRO A 94 6.56 -10.62 -11.21
C PRO A 94 7.08 -11.69 -10.23
N GLU A 95 7.97 -11.33 -9.33
CA GLU A 95 8.59 -12.22 -8.35
C GLU A 95 7.89 -12.11 -6.98
N HIS A 96 8.60 -12.38 -5.87
CA HIS A 96 8.10 -12.17 -4.52
C HIS A 96 8.52 -10.80 -4.01
N ASP A 97 7.58 -10.01 -3.53
CA ASP A 97 7.80 -8.70 -2.93
C ASP A 97 7.15 -8.65 -1.54
N PHE A 98 7.95 -8.39 -0.49
CA PHE A 98 7.45 -8.48 0.88
C PHE A 98 8.22 -7.63 1.88
N GLY A 99 7.65 -7.48 3.08
CA GLY A 99 8.34 -6.86 4.20
C GLY A 99 8.62 -5.37 3.99
N ILE A 100 7.67 -4.64 3.39
CA ILE A 100 7.81 -3.19 3.19
C ILE A 100 7.83 -2.45 4.53
N ILE A 101 8.72 -1.46 4.64
CA ILE A 101 8.74 -0.48 5.73
C ILE A 101 9.04 0.89 5.17
N PHE A 102 8.52 1.94 5.80
CA PHE A 102 8.80 3.32 5.40
C PHE A 102 9.81 3.97 6.34
N GLU A 103 10.58 4.91 5.81
CA GLU A 103 11.40 5.80 6.63
C GLU A 103 10.50 6.65 7.51
N ARG A 104 10.95 6.92 8.73
CA ARG A 104 10.20 7.74 9.68
C ARG A 104 9.86 9.11 9.09
N GLY A 105 8.58 9.48 9.15
CA GLY A 105 8.08 10.75 8.60
C GLY A 105 8.00 10.79 7.08
N SER A 106 8.06 9.63 6.40
CA SER A 106 7.91 9.53 4.95
C SER A 106 6.86 8.48 4.61
N ASP A 107 6.05 8.77 3.62
CA ASP A 107 5.13 7.86 2.94
C ASP A 107 5.60 7.45 1.54
N LYS A 108 6.81 7.91 1.16
CA LYS A 108 7.37 7.76 -0.19
C LYS A 108 8.73 7.08 -0.24
N ARG A 109 9.44 7.03 0.89
CA ARG A 109 10.76 6.41 0.98
C ARG A 109 10.76 5.30 2.01
N GLY A 110 11.43 4.21 1.66
CA GLY A 110 11.49 3.05 2.52
C GLY A 110 12.31 1.92 1.95
N TYR A 111 12.06 0.74 2.49
CA TYR A 111 12.76 -0.48 2.13
C TYR A 111 11.76 -1.60 1.89
N ILE A 112 12.10 -2.50 0.98
CA ILE A 112 11.33 -3.69 0.64
C ILE A 112 12.27 -4.86 0.39
N THR A 113 11.86 -6.04 0.75
CA THR A 113 12.53 -7.28 0.36
C THR A 113 11.89 -7.81 -0.92
N SER A 114 12.72 -8.22 -1.88
CA SER A 114 12.24 -8.77 -3.15
C SER A 114 13.19 -9.82 -3.70
N SER A 115 12.63 -10.82 -4.36
CA SER A 115 13.40 -11.81 -5.13
C SER A 115 13.59 -11.43 -6.60
N ARG A 116 13.28 -10.17 -6.97
CA ARG A 116 13.46 -9.65 -8.33
C ARG A 116 14.92 -9.66 -8.77
N VAL A 117 15.15 -9.90 -10.07
CA VAL A 117 16.50 -9.98 -10.63
C VAL A 117 16.84 -8.79 -11.54
N ASP A 118 15.86 -8.02 -11.96
CA ASP A 118 15.97 -6.93 -12.92
C ASP A 118 16.77 -5.71 -12.40
N LEU A 119 16.82 -5.52 -11.08
CA LEU A 119 17.57 -4.44 -10.43
C LEU A 119 18.94 -4.88 -9.87
N GLY A 120 19.48 -5.99 -10.37
CA GLY A 120 20.80 -6.47 -10.01
C GLY A 120 20.85 -7.24 -8.69
N GLY A 121 19.78 -7.89 -8.31
CA GLY A 121 19.71 -8.81 -7.18
C GLY A 121 20.77 -9.89 -7.27
N LYS A 122 21.28 -10.31 -6.12
CA LYS A 122 22.42 -11.26 -6.01
C LYS A 122 22.03 -12.57 -5.33
N GLY A 123 20.91 -12.59 -4.67
CA GLY A 123 20.42 -13.71 -3.90
C GLY A 123 19.08 -14.24 -4.37
N LYS A 124 18.40 -14.95 -3.47
CA LYS A 124 16.99 -15.29 -3.65
C LYS A 124 16.14 -14.11 -3.24
N ASP A 125 16.48 -13.49 -2.10
CA ASP A 125 15.78 -12.34 -1.53
C ASP A 125 16.82 -11.26 -1.21
N ASP A 126 16.67 -10.10 -1.80
CA ASP A 126 17.52 -8.94 -1.59
C ASP A 126 16.71 -7.77 -0.99
N LEU A 127 17.38 -6.91 -0.24
CA LEU A 127 16.80 -5.71 0.32
C LEU A 127 17.00 -4.53 -0.63
N TYR A 128 15.92 -3.89 -1.03
CA TYR A 128 15.91 -2.71 -1.89
C TYR A 128 15.43 -1.49 -1.12
N ASN A 129 16.05 -0.35 -1.37
CA ASN A 129 15.47 0.92 -0.99
C ASN A 129 14.61 1.45 -2.13
N PHE A 130 13.52 2.12 -1.80
CA PHE A 130 12.67 2.79 -2.79
C PHE A 130 12.46 4.26 -2.45
N ASN A 131 12.23 5.06 -3.49
CA ASN A 131 11.82 6.44 -3.39
C ASN A 131 10.74 6.68 -4.46
N LEU A 132 9.48 6.78 -4.02
CA LEU A 132 8.35 7.05 -4.90
C LEU A 132 8.33 8.55 -5.24
N PRO A 133 8.39 8.92 -6.52
CA PRO A 133 8.36 10.32 -6.92
C PRO A 133 6.99 10.94 -6.60
N GLU A 134 6.97 12.26 -6.41
CA GLU A 134 5.71 12.99 -6.38
C GLU A 134 5.03 12.93 -7.74
N ILE A 135 3.74 12.58 -7.74
CA ILE A 135 2.94 12.64 -8.96
C ILE A 135 2.71 14.13 -9.27
N GLN A 136 3.34 14.61 -10.34
CA GLN A 136 3.13 15.97 -10.83
C GLN A 136 2.25 15.92 -12.08
N PHE A 137 1.15 16.63 -12.03
CA PHE A 137 0.29 16.84 -13.19
C PHE A 137 0.61 18.19 -13.82
N SER A 138 0.80 18.22 -15.14
CA SER A 138 0.90 19.46 -15.92
C SER A 138 -0.31 19.60 -16.83
N LEU A 139 -0.89 20.79 -16.88
CA LEU A 139 -1.97 21.13 -17.79
C LEU A 139 -1.50 22.21 -18.76
N SER A 140 -1.46 21.89 -20.06
CA SER A 140 -1.19 22.86 -21.12
C SER A 140 -2.53 23.26 -21.77
N VAL A 141 -2.82 24.56 -21.80
CA VAL A 141 -4.05 25.09 -22.38
C VAL A 141 -3.70 26.08 -23.51
N PHE A 142 -4.30 25.86 -24.67
CA PHE A 142 -4.21 26.77 -25.81
C PHE A 142 -5.58 27.40 -26.04
N VAL A 143 -5.62 28.72 -26.15
CA VAL A 143 -6.83 29.45 -26.51
C VAL A 143 -6.62 30.09 -27.89
N SER A 144 -7.47 29.72 -28.83
CA SER A 144 -7.43 30.22 -30.19
C SER A 144 -8.79 30.72 -30.67
N ASN A 145 -8.80 31.59 -31.65
CA ASN A 145 -10.00 31.99 -32.34
C ASN A 145 -10.58 30.81 -33.13
N LYS A 146 -11.86 30.53 -32.98
CA LYS A 146 -12.54 29.38 -33.60
C LYS A 146 -12.56 29.43 -35.14
N GLU A 147 -12.58 30.63 -35.71
CA GLU A 147 -12.68 30.82 -37.15
C GLU A 147 -11.32 30.93 -37.83
N THR A 148 -10.35 31.62 -37.21
CA THR A 148 -9.03 31.85 -37.80
C THR A 148 -7.96 30.88 -37.31
N ASN A 149 -8.21 30.13 -36.22
CA ASN A 149 -7.24 29.26 -35.55
C ASN A 149 -6.03 30.01 -34.97
N GLU A 150 -6.05 31.33 -34.96
CA GLU A 150 -4.99 32.15 -34.43
C GLU A 150 -5.04 32.20 -32.89
N GLN A 151 -3.86 32.19 -32.26
CA GLN A 151 -3.76 32.29 -30.81
C GLN A 151 -4.28 33.63 -30.32
N ILE A 152 -5.11 33.65 -29.27
CA ILE A 152 -5.64 34.88 -28.67
C ILE A 152 -4.70 35.27 -27.51
N PRO A 153 -3.95 36.37 -27.64
CA PRO A 153 -3.07 36.83 -26.57
C PRO A 153 -3.89 37.49 -25.42
N GLY A 154 -3.33 37.46 -24.22
CA GLY A 154 -3.89 38.16 -23.06
C GLY A 154 -5.12 37.52 -22.43
N VAL A 155 -5.43 36.27 -22.77
CA VAL A 155 -6.55 35.52 -22.15
C VAL A 155 -6.16 35.08 -20.74
N THR A 156 -7.03 35.38 -19.79
CA THR A 156 -6.90 34.87 -18.42
C THR A 156 -7.63 33.53 -18.30
N ILE A 157 -6.91 32.48 -17.94
CA ILE A 157 -7.47 31.14 -17.72
C ILE A 157 -7.51 30.89 -16.22
N LYS A 158 -8.70 30.59 -15.67
CA LYS A 158 -8.86 30.16 -14.28
C LYS A 158 -9.06 28.64 -14.25
N VAL A 159 -8.09 27.96 -13.65
CA VAL A 159 -8.20 26.52 -13.37
C VAL A 159 -8.71 26.36 -11.93
N THR A 160 -9.79 25.61 -11.74
CA THR A 160 -10.32 25.31 -10.42
C THR A 160 -10.23 23.80 -10.22
N GLY A 161 -9.43 23.37 -9.26
CA GLY A 161 -9.39 21.97 -8.82
C GLY A 161 -10.66 21.63 -8.02
N ILE A 162 -11.20 20.46 -8.24
CA ILE A 162 -12.20 19.87 -7.34
C ILE A 162 -11.41 18.92 -6.46
N ASP A 163 -11.30 19.25 -5.17
CA ASP A 163 -10.73 18.33 -4.20
C ASP A 163 -11.79 17.26 -3.91
N THR A 164 -11.53 16.03 -4.40
CA THR A 164 -12.40 14.86 -4.14
C THR A 164 -11.99 14.09 -2.89
N SER A 165 -11.08 14.61 -2.09
CA SER A 165 -10.57 13.96 -0.87
C SER A 165 -11.55 14.01 0.32
N THR A 166 -12.76 14.55 0.13
CA THR A 166 -13.84 14.57 1.11
C THR A 166 -15.12 13.99 0.52
N ALA A 167 -15.15 12.71 0.29
CA ALA A 167 -16.38 11.98 0.03
C ALA A 167 -16.40 10.69 0.85
#